data_56496b769eb97995c9f37ab4018b0585
#
_entry.id   56496b769eb97995c9f37ab4018b0585
#
_cell.length_a   1.000
_cell.length_b   1.000
_cell.length_c   1.000
_cell.angle_alpha   90.00
_cell.angle_beta   90.00
_cell.angle_gamma   90.00
#
_symmetry.space_group_name_H-M   'P 1'
#
loop_
_entity.id
_entity.type
_entity.pdbx_description
1 polymer ?
#
loop_
_entity_poly.entity_id
_entity_poly.type
_entity_poly.pdbx_seq_one_letter_code
_entity_poly.pdbx_strand_id
1 'polypeptide(L)' 'MKGGNSMDQKKIGSFLKELRKEKDITQEQLAEKINVSGRTVSRWETGSNMPDISLLAELAEFYDVSIPEIIDGERKSENM' A
#
# COMPACT_ATOMS: atom_id res chain seq x y z
N MET A 1 -15.33 -15.11 -12.52
CA MET A 1 -15.27 -14.67 -12.17
C MET A 1 -15.07 -14.52 -11.38
N LYS A 2 -14.76 -14.27 -11.08
CA LYS A 2 -14.52 -14.08 -10.29
C LYS A 2 -14.94 -13.43 -9.60
N GLY A 3 -15.30 -13.37 -9.34
CA GLY A 3 -15.93 -12.60 -8.57
C GLY A 3 -15.20 -12.09 -7.64
N GLY A 4 -14.49 -12.02 -7.80
CA GLY A 4 -13.74 -11.72 -6.92
C GLY A 4 -13.71 -10.66 -6.13
N ASN A 5 -14.11 -10.60 -5.33
CA ASN A 5 -14.11 -9.54 -4.60
C ASN A 5 -13.23 -9.65 -3.45
N SER A 6 -12.44 -10.58 -3.31
CA SER A 6 -11.55 -10.67 -2.22
C SER A 6 -10.36 -9.78 -2.42
N MET A 7 -9.74 -9.34 -1.36
CA MET A 7 -8.55 -8.53 -1.45
C MET A 7 -7.40 -9.36 -1.96
N ASP A 8 -6.65 -8.77 -2.86
CA ASP A 8 -5.50 -9.43 -3.43
C ASP A 8 -4.25 -8.82 -2.81
N GLN A 9 -3.68 -9.50 -1.85
CA GLN A 9 -2.55 -8.97 -1.12
C GLN A 9 -1.35 -8.69 -2.01
N LYS A 10 -1.17 -9.48 -3.05
CA LYS A 10 -0.06 -9.22 -3.96
C LYS A 10 -0.30 -7.96 -4.78
N LYS A 11 -1.52 -7.76 -5.20
CA LYS A 11 -1.86 -6.56 -5.95
C LYS A 11 -1.71 -5.32 -5.06
N ILE A 12 -2.18 -5.43 -3.83
CA ILE A 12 -2.03 -4.35 -2.87
C ILE A 12 -0.56 -4.05 -2.64
N GLY A 13 0.24 -5.08 -2.44
CA GLY A 13 1.67 -4.91 -2.21
C GLY A 13 2.37 -4.26 -3.37
N SER A 14 2.04 -4.68 -4.59
CA SER A 14 2.62 -4.08 -5.78
C SER A 14 2.27 -2.59 -5.89
N PHE A 15 1.04 -2.27 -5.55
CA PHE A 15 0.59 -0.89 -5.59
C PHE A 15 1.35 -0.05 -4.56
N LEU A 16 1.49 -0.58 -3.35
CA LEU A 16 2.24 0.12 -2.31
C LEU A 16 3.69 0.35 -2.74
N LYS A 17 4.27 -0.64 -3.37
CA LYS A 17 5.65 -0.51 -3.85
C LYS A 17 5.75 0.57 -4.92
N GLU A 18 4.79 0.61 -5.84
CA GLU A 18 4.76 1.64 -6.86
C GLU A 18 4.64 3.02 -6.26
N LEU A 19 3.77 3.18 -5.29
CA LEU A 19 3.59 4.47 -4.63
C LEU A 19 4.88 4.91 -3.96
N ARG A 20 5.57 3.96 -3.33
CA ARG A 20 6.81 4.28 -2.65
C ARG A 20 7.88 4.72 -3.66
N LYS A 21 7.93 4.03 -4.80
CA LYS A 21 8.90 4.38 -5.83
C LYS A 21 8.61 5.75 -6.43
N GLU A 22 7.34 6.10 -6.55
CA GLU A 22 6.98 7.42 -7.03
C GLU A 22 7.49 8.52 -6.12
N LYS A 23 7.57 8.24 -4.82
CA LYS A 23 8.11 9.22 -3.87
C LYS A 23 9.62 9.13 -3.76
N ASP A 24 10.21 8.18 -4.44
CA ASP A 24 11.66 8.04 -4.50
C ASP A 24 12.26 7.83 -3.11
N ILE A 25 11.63 6.97 -2.33
CA ILE A 25 12.15 6.63 -1.00
C ILE A 25 12.32 5.14 -0.89
N THR A 26 13.22 4.74 0.03
CA THR A 26 13.48 3.32 0.26
C THR A 26 12.46 2.76 1.23
N GLN A 27 12.44 1.42 1.31
CA GLN A 27 11.60 0.76 2.29
C GLN A 27 11.94 1.20 3.70
N GLU A 28 13.22 1.39 3.97
CA GLU A 28 13.64 1.80 5.31
C GLU A 28 13.24 3.23 5.62
N GLN A 29 13.29 4.09 4.63
CA GLN A 29 12.85 5.45 4.83
C GLN A 29 11.35 5.52 5.12
N LEU A 30 10.56 4.73 4.39
CA LEU A 30 9.15 4.67 4.68
C LEU A 30 8.91 4.10 6.07
N ALA A 31 9.62 3.02 6.41
CA ALA A 31 9.45 2.39 7.70
C ALA A 31 9.69 3.37 8.83
N GLU A 32 10.70 4.19 8.68
CA GLU A 32 10.99 5.21 9.66
C GLU A 32 9.87 6.23 9.80
N LYS A 33 9.31 6.62 8.67
CA LYS A 33 8.24 7.62 8.66
C LYS A 33 7.00 7.14 9.40
N ILE A 34 6.67 5.87 9.25
CA ILE A 34 5.44 5.37 9.86
C ILE A 34 5.71 4.46 11.04
N ASN A 35 6.96 4.45 11.50
CA ASN A 35 7.33 3.83 12.75
C ASN A 35 7.12 2.31 12.77
N VAL A 36 7.60 1.65 11.72
CA VAL A 36 7.60 0.19 11.65
C VAL A 36 8.98 -0.23 11.18
N SER A 37 9.23 -1.53 11.07
CA SER A 37 10.51 -2.01 10.60
C SER A 37 10.51 -2.10 9.07
N GLY A 38 11.71 -2.04 8.49
CA GLY A 38 11.84 -2.23 7.05
C GLY A 38 11.33 -3.57 6.59
N ARG A 39 11.51 -4.60 7.42
CA ARG A 39 11.00 -5.92 7.12
C ARG A 39 9.47 -5.90 7.00
N THR A 40 8.81 -5.14 7.86
CA THR A 40 7.36 -5.02 7.81
C THR A 40 6.94 -4.43 6.47
N VAL A 41 7.58 -3.34 6.05
CA VAL A 41 7.27 -2.74 4.75
C VAL A 41 7.51 -3.74 3.63
N SER A 42 8.62 -4.46 3.70
CA SER A 42 8.93 -5.44 2.67
C SER A 42 7.85 -6.51 2.57
N ARG A 43 7.34 -6.96 3.70
CA ARG A 43 6.30 -7.98 3.70
C ARG A 43 4.99 -7.48 3.10
N TRP A 44 4.68 -6.21 3.34
CA TRP A 44 3.50 -5.62 2.70
C TRP A 44 3.68 -5.61 1.18
N GLU A 45 4.85 -5.20 0.73
CA GLU A 45 5.08 -5.03 -0.72
C GLU A 45 5.18 -6.33 -1.46
N THR A 46 5.55 -7.40 -0.78
CA THR A 46 5.58 -8.73 -1.41
C THR A 46 4.25 -9.47 -1.30
N GLY A 47 3.32 -8.93 -0.53
CA GLY A 47 2.03 -9.57 -0.36
C GLY A 47 1.99 -10.61 0.72
N SER A 48 3.02 -10.66 1.56
CA SER A 48 3.05 -11.63 2.66
C SER A 48 2.12 -11.25 3.80
N ASN A 49 2.00 -9.95 4.03
CA ASN A 49 1.17 -9.43 5.11
C ASN A 49 0.43 -8.20 4.63
N MET A 50 -0.61 -7.84 5.34
CA MET A 50 -1.33 -6.60 5.07
C MET A 50 -1.08 -5.63 6.22
N PRO A 51 -0.99 -4.33 5.95
CA PRO A 51 -1.00 -3.36 7.03
C PRO A 51 -2.34 -3.40 7.74
N ASP A 52 -2.34 -3.20 9.06
CA ASP A 52 -3.61 -3.12 9.75
C ASP A 52 -4.30 -1.79 9.41
N ILE A 53 -5.52 -1.62 9.91
CA ILE A 53 -6.34 -0.50 9.48
C ILE A 53 -5.71 0.85 9.83
N SER A 54 -5.05 0.94 10.97
CA SER A 54 -4.45 2.21 11.34
C SER A 54 -3.25 2.53 10.46
N LEU A 55 -2.50 1.52 10.07
CA LEU A 55 -1.37 1.73 9.17
C LEU A 55 -1.84 1.99 7.75
N LEU A 56 -2.95 1.36 7.34
CA LEU A 56 -3.53 1.68 6.05
C LEU A 56 -3.90 3.15 5.98
N ALA A 57 -4.48 3.69 7.05
CA ALA A 57 -4.85 5.09 7.06
C ALA A 57 -3.62 5.99 6.96
N GLU A 58 -2.54 5.61 7.67
CA GLU A 58 -1.31 6.39 7.58
C GLU A 58 -0.70 6.33 6.19
N LEU A 59 -0.71 5.16 5.58
CA LEU A 59 -0.16 5.02 4.23
C LEU A 59 -0.98 5.81 3.22
N ALA A 60 -2.31 5.76 3.37
CA ALA A 60 -3.18 6.50 2.47
C ALA A 60 -2.88 7.99 2.55
N GLU A 61 -2.71 8.48 3.75
CA GLU A 61 -2.41 9.88 3.94
C GLU A 61 -1.03 10.23 3.39
N PHE A 62 -0.05 9.40 3.70
CA PHE A 62 1.31 9.66 3.26
C PHE A 62 1.42 9.64 1.74
N TYR A 63 0.76 8.71 1.09
CA TYR A 63 0.82 8.58 -0.37
C TYR A 63 -0.24 9.40 -1.10
N ASP A 64 -1.11 10.06 -0.35
CA ASP A 64 -2.18 10.87 -0.94
C ASP A 64 -3.10 10.06 -1.83
N VAL A 65 -3.49 8.91 -1.33
CA VAL A 65 -4.46 8.05 -2.00
C VAL A 65 -5.52 7.67 -0.96
N SER A 66 -6.62 7.10 -1.42
CA SER A 66 -7.66 6.68 -0.50
C SER A 66 -7.41 5.25 -0.04
N ILE A 67 -8.01 4.87 1.08
CA ILE A 67 -7.92 3.50 1.54
C ILE A 67 -8.52 2.54 0.52
N PRO A 68 -9.69 2.83 -0.09
CA PRO A 68 -10.21 1.95 -1.14
C PRO A 68 -9.24 1.76 -2.30
N GLU A 69 -8.49 2.80 -2.66
CA GLU A 69 -7.49 2.63 -3.71
C GLU A 69 -6.42 1.64 -3.32
N ILE A 70 -5.97 1.69 -2.06
CA ILE A 70 -4.99 0.73 -1.60
C ILE A 70 -5.57 -0.68 -1.59
N ILE A 71 -6.78 -0.82 -1.08
CA ILE A 71 -7.42 -2.13 -0.99
C ILE A 71 -7.62 -2.74 -2.38
N ASP A 72 -7.96 -1.93 -3.35
CA ASP A 72 -8.16 -2.40 -4.71
C ASP A 72 -6.83 -2.51 -5.46
N GLY A 73 -5.76 -1.93 -4.92
CA GLY A 73 -4.45 -2.02 -5.51
C GLY A 73 -4.33 -1.23 -6.79
N GLU A 74 -5.08 -0.14 -6.91
CA GLU A 74 -4.98 0.69 -8.11
C GLU A 74 -5.55 2.06 -7.83
N ARG A 75 -5.03 3.05 -8.54
CA ARG A 75 -5.54 4.41 -8.46
C ARG A 75 -6.88 4.47 -9.15
N LYS A 76 -7.82 5.14 -8.51
CA LYS A 76 -9.12 5.35 -9.12
C LYS A 76 -9.16 6.76 -9.61
N SER A 77 -9.13 6.92 -10.93
CA SER A 77 -9.18 8.19 -11.50
C SER A 77 -10.51 8.76 -11.41
N GLU A 78 -10.63 9.89 -11.15
CA GLU A 78 -11.86 10.41 -11.10
C GLU A 78 -12.18 11.12 -12.06
N ASN A 79 -12.06 11.56 -12.58
CA ASN A 79 -12.36 12.17 -13.44
C ASN A 79 -13.17 12.46 -13.92
N MET A 80 -13.34 12.83 -13.94
CA MET A 80 -14.01 13.05 -14.41
C MET A 80 -14.26 13.55 -14.61
#